data_08eb555d1f374d26f5ea6e18d540416d
#
_entry.id   08eb555d1f374d26f5ea6e18d540416d
#
_cell.length_a   1.000
_cell.length_b   1.000
_cell.length_c   1.000
_cell.angle_alpha   90.00
_cell.angle_beta   90.00
_cell.angle_gamma   90.00
#
_symmetry.space_group_name_H-M   'P 1'
#
loop_
_entity.id
_entity.type
_entity.pdbx_description
1 polymer ?
#
loop_
_entity_poly.entity_id
_entity_poly.type
_entity_poly.pdbx_seq_one_letter_code
_entity_poly.pdbx_strand_id
1 'polypeptide(L)'
;VVDVLGQRVVEYTDCRYLLLVCTAVNQIDLTALETLSDFERDLAKHDVNLLLAEVKGPVMDRIRTTEFGQRMAGREFLSVHQAFEYVAANKDKWRFGFIRSDV
;
A
#
# COMPACT_ATOMS: atom_id res chain seq x y z
N VAL A 1 -13.46 -1.64 -6.68
CA VAL A 1 -12.59 -0.96 -5.71
C VAL A 1 -11.18 -0.87 -6.22
N VAL A 2 -10.66 -1.98 -6.74
CA VAL A 2 -9.28 -2.01 -7.23
C VAL A 2 -9.12 -1.08 -8.44
N ASP A 3 -10.13 -1.01 -9.31
CA ASP A 3 -10.13 -0.09 -10.45
C ASP A 3 -10.11 1.37 -9.99
N VAL A 4 -10.78 1.64 -8.88
CA VAL A 4 -10.80 2.98 -8.29
C VAL A 4 -9.41 3.37 -7.81
N LEU A 5 -8.65 2.42 -7.26
CA LEU A 5 -7.28 2.70 -6.83
C LEU A 5 -6.42 3.17 -8.00
N GLY A 6 -6.51 2.48 -9.15
CA GLY A 6 -5.75 2.87 -10.33
C GLY A 6 -6.10 4.26 -10.83
N GLN A 7 -7.37 4.64 -10.75
CA GLN A 7 -7.82 5.96 -11.18
C GLN A 7 -7.42 7.06 -10.22
N ARG A 8 -7.14 6.73 -8.96
CA ARG A 8 -6.83 7.71 -7.92
C ARG A 8 -5.35 8.07 -7.80
N VAL A 9 -4.50 7.49 -8.61
CA VAL A 9 -3.07 7.79 -8.54
C VAL A 9 -2.83 9.30 -8.62
N VAL A 10 -3.52 9.99 -9.53
CA VAL A 10 -3.34 11.43 -9.70
C VAL A 10 -3.70 12.20 -8.44
N GLU A 11 -4.67 11.72 -7.65
CA GLU A 11 -5.08 12.38 -6.42
C GLU A 11 -4.02 12.32 -5.33
N TYR A 12 -3.08 11.37 -5.41
CA TYR A 12 -2.09 11.14 -4.37
C TYR A 12 -0.67 11.52 -4.79
N THR A 13 -0.52 12.18 -5.95
CA THR A 13 0.81 12.47 -6.48
C THR A 13 1.58 13.52 -5.68
N ASP A 14 0.91 14.29 -4.84
CA ASP A 14 1.56 15.26 -3.97
C ASP A 14 1.85 14.72 -2.57
N CYS A 15 1.60 13.43 -2.34
CA CYS A 15 1.99 12.75 -1.11
C CYS A 15 3.35 12.08 -1.27
N ARG A 16 4.11 11.95 -0.20
CA ARG A 16 5.34 11.14 -0.19
C ARG A 16 5.06 9.69 0.16
N TYR A 17 4.09 9.47 1.03
CA TYR A 17 3.73 8.14 1.51
C TYR A 17 2.23 7.99 1.42
N LEU A 18 1.80 6.87 0.89
CA LEU A 18 0.38 6.52 0.86
C LEU A 18 0.22 5.20 1.59
N LEU A 19 -0.56 5.22 2.67
CA LEU A 19 -0.82 4.04 3.47
C LEU A 19 -2.13 3.40 3.03
N LEU A 20 -2.07 2.14 2.59
CA LEU A 20 -3.25 1.36 2.27
C LEU A 20 -3.58 0.50 3.48
N VAL A 21 -4.72 0.76 4.10
CA VAL A 21 -5.19 0.02 5.27
C VAL A 21 -6.06 -1.14 4.81
N CYS A 22 -5.64 -2.35 5.11
CA CYS A 22 -6.22 -3.57 4.56
C CYS A 22 -7.08 -4.36 5.56
N THR A 23 -7.63 -3.69 6.57
CA THR A 23 -8.41 -4.35 7.62
C THR A 23 -9.60 -5.15 7.08
N ALA A 24 -10.25 -4.64 6.02
CA ALA A 24 -11.43 -5.28 5.44
C ALA A 24 -11.09 -6.35 4.40
N VAL A 25 -9.81 -6.53 4.07
CA VAL A 25 -9.40 -7.48 3.03
C VAL A 25 -9.25 -8.87 3.64
N ASN A 26 -10.12 -9.79 3.28
CA ASN A 26 -10.07 -11.18 3.76
C ASN A 26 -9.40 -12.12 2.79
N GLN A 27 -9.45 -11.80 1.50
CA GLN A 27 -8.88 -12.61 0.44
C GLN A 27 -8.35 -11.67 -0.65
N ILE A 28 -7.35 -12.14 -1.37
CA ILE A 28 -6.82 -11.39 -2.50
C ILE A 28 -6.56 -12.39 -3.64
N ASP A 29 -7.13 -12.14 -4.81
CA ASP A 29 -6.93 -12.97 -5.98
C ASP A 29 -5.82 -12.41 -6.87
N LEU A 30 -5.46 -13.16 -7.93
CA LEU A 30 -4.39 -12.76 -8.82
C LEU A 30 -4.66 -11.40 -9.49
N THR A 31 -5.90 -11.18 -9.91
CA THR A 31 -6.27 -9.91 -10.55
C THR A 31 -6.06 -8.73 -9.60
N ALA A 32 -6.49 -8.90 -8.34
CA ALA A 32 -6.32 -7.86 -7.34
C ALA A 32 -4.82 -7.60 -7.06
N LEU A 33 -4.01 -8.67 -7.02
CA LEU A 33 -2.57 -8.53 -6.83
C LEU A 33 -1.92 -7.77 -7.98
N GLU A 34 -2.32 -8.08 -9.21
CA GLU A 34 -1.80 -7.39 -10.38
C GLU A 34 -2.16 -5.91 -10.37
N THR A 35 -3.41 -5.60 -10.04
CA THR A 35 -3.86 -4.21 -9.96
C THR A 35 -3.13 -3.46 -8.86
N LEU A 36 -2.94 -4.09 -7.72
CA LEU A 36 -2.23 -3.47 -6.60
C LEU A 36 -0.75 -3.25 -6.97
N SER A 37 -0.15 -4.19 -7.67
CA SER A 37 1.22 -4.07 -8.16
C SER A 37 1.35 -2.89 -9.13
N ASP A 38 0.41 -2.75 -10.05
CA ASP A 38 0.41 -1.64 -11.00
C ASP A 38 0.21 -0.31 -10.29
N PHE A 39 -0.66 -0.28 -9.30
CA PHE A 39 -0.91 0.91 -8.50
C PHE A 39 0.38 1.36 -7.78
N GLU A 40 1.10 0.41 -7.18
CA GLU A 40 2.36 0.71 -6.51
C GLU A 40 3.40 1.27 -7.48
N ARG A 41 3.50 0.69 -8.68
CA ARG A 41 4.42 1.18 -9.70
C ARG A 41 4.08 2.58 -10.17
N ASP A 42 2.78 2.85 -10.36
CA ASP A 42 2.33 4.17 -10.79
C ASP A 42 2.63 5.22 -9.72
N LEU A 43 2.43 4.88 -8.45
CA LEU A 43 2.79 5.77 -7.35
C LEU A 43 4.30 6.03 -7.35
N ALA A 44 5.09 5.00 -7.56
CA ALA A 44 6.55 5.15 -7.57
C ALA A 44 7.03 6.09 -8.66
N LYS A 45 6.34 6.13 -9.80
CA LYS A 45 6.66 7.07 -10.88
C LYS A 45 6.47 8.52 -10.46
N HIS A 46 5.68 8.76 -9.43
CA HIS A 46 5.41 10.10 -8.90
C HIS A 46 6.11 10.31 -7.55
N ASP A 47 7.11 9.49 -7.25
CA ASP A 47 7.86 9.54 -5.99
C ASP A 47 6.99 9.36 -4.75
N VAL A 48 5.91 8.58 -4.89
CA VAL A 48 5.04 8.22 -3.77
C VAL A 48 5.34 6.79 -3.36
N ASN A 49 5.58 6.58 -2.07
CA ASN A 49 5.86 5.25 -1.52
C ASN A 49 4.59 4.64 -0.94
N LEU A 50 4.21 3.48 -1.45
CA LEU A 50 3.06 2.74 -0.93
C LEU A 50 3.47 1.98 0.32
N LEU A 51 2.68 2.08 1.37
CA LEU A 51 2.83 1.32 2.59
C LEU A 51 1.56 0.50 2.81
N LEU A 52 1.69 -0.67 3.40
CA LEU A 52 0.54 -1.52 3.73
C LEU A 52 0.43 -1.66 5.25
N ALA A 53 -0.78 -1.64 5.77
CA ALA A 53 -1.03 -1.84 7.19
C ALA A 53 -2.20 -2.78 7.39
N GLU A 54 -2.16 -3.53 8.48
CA GLU A 54 -3.23 -4.41 8.93
C GLU A 54 -3.61 -5.47 7.89
N VAL A 55 -2.62 -5.99 7.19
CA VAL A 55 -2.81 -7.07 6.23
C VAL A 55 -2.93 -8.39 7.01
N LYS A 56 -4.02 -9.12 6.76
CA LYS A 56 -4.25 -10.39 7.44
C LYS A 56 -3.25 -11.44 6.99
N GLY A 57 -2.91 -12.37 7.89
CA GLY A 57 -1.90 -13.40 7.64
C GLY A 57 -2.06 -14.13 6.31
N PRO A 58 -3.24 -14.72 6.02
CA PRO A 58 -3.44 -15.42 4.74
C PRO A 58 -3.25 -14.54 3.51
N VAL A 59 -3.64 -13.27 3.61
CA VAL A 59 -3.46 -12.31 2.52
C VAL A 59 -1.98 -11.98 2.35
N MET A 60 -1.28 -11.77 3.46
CA MET A 60 0.16 -11.49 3.44
C MET A 60 0.95 -12.66 2.87
N ASP A 61 0.59 -13.89 3.23
CA ASP A 61 1.26 -15.08 2.70
C ASP A 61 1.16 -15.13 1.18
N ARG A 62 0.00 -14.77 0.64
CA ARG A 62 -0.20 -14.75 -0.80
C ARG A 62 0.60 -13.63 -1.47
N ILE A 63 0.62 -12.45 -0.86
CA ILE A 63 1.38 -11.31 -1.36
C ILE A 63 2.88 -11.65 -1.43
N ARG A 64 3.40 -12.31 -0.41
CA ARG A 64 4.84 -12.64 -0.31
C ARG A 64 5.33 -13.58 -1.41
N THR A 65 4.45 -14.30 -2.07
CA THR A 65 4.84 -15.19 -3.18
C THR A 65 5.04 -14.44 -4.50
N THR A 66 4.83 -13.13 -4.53
CA THR A 66 4.86 -12.33 -5.75
C THR A 66 6.02 -11.33 -5.74
N GLU A 67 6.36 -10.82 -6.91
CA GLU A 67 7.33 -9.73 -7.02
C GLU A 67 6.88 -8.49 -6.28
N PHE A 68 5.57 -8.22 -6.29
CA PHE A 68 5.01 -7.11 -5.54
C PHE A 68 5.36 -7.24 -4.05
N GLY A 69 5.21 -8.44 -3.50
CA GLY A 69 5.55 -8.69 -2.11
C GLY A 69 7.03 -8.44 -1.82
N GLN A 70 7.90 -8.77 -2.77
CA GLN A 70 9.33 -8.51 -2.62
C GLN A 70 9.62 -7.02 -2.63
N ARG A 71 8.94 -6.25 -3.48
CA ARG A 71 9.09 -4.79 -3.50
C ARG A 71 8.56 -4.15 -2.23
N MET A 72 7.58 -4.78 -1.58
CA MET A 72 6.95 -4.26 -0.37
C MET A 72 7.68 -4.67 0.91
N ALA A 73 8.74 -5.44 0.81
CA ALA A 73 9.51 -5.86 1.99
C ALA A 73 9.98 -4.62 2.76
N GLY A 74 9.69 -4.59 4.06
CA GLY A 74 10.01 -3.44 4.91
C GLY A 74 9.00 -2.29 4.85
N ARG A 75 7.96 -2.42 4.02
CA ARG A 75 6.92 -1.39 3.88
C ARG A 75 5.55 -1.93 4.25
N GLU A 76 5.49 -3.00 5.00
CA GLU A 76 4.27 -3.62 5.50
C GLU A 76 4.29 -3.58 7.03
N PHE A 77 3.18 -3.21 7.62
CA PHE A 77 3.10 -2.95 9.06
C PHE A 77 1.89 -3.67 9.66
N LEU A 78 2.04 -4.12 10.90
CA LEU A 78 0.95 -4.80 11.58
C LEU A 78 -0.18 -3.83 11.93
N SER A 79 0.13 -2.57 12.12
CA SER A 79 -0.88 -1.57 12.50
C SER A 79 -0.61 -0.24 11.81
N VAL A 80 -1.66 0.58 11.77
CA VAL A 80 -1.55 1.95 11.28
C VAL A 80 -0.54 2.75 12.12
N HIS A 81 -0.53 2.51 13.43
CA HIS A 81 0.39 3.19 14.34
C HIS A 81 1.86 2.93 13.96
N GLN A 82 2.20 1.68 13.66
CA GLN A 82 3.56 1.33 13.24
C GLN A 82 3.93 2.04 11.93
N ALA A 83 2.99 2.15 11.01
CA ALA A 83 3.22 2.86 9.75
C ALA A 83 3.49 4.35 10.01
N PHE A 84 2.74 4.97 10.89
CA PHE A 84 2.97 6.36 11.28
C PHE A 84 4.35 6.56 11.90
N GLU A 85 4.77 5.63 12.76
CA GLU A 85 6.10 5.70 13.36
C GLU A 85 7.20 5.61 12.31
N TYR A 86 7.02 4.74 11.32
CA TYR A 86 7.95 4.61 10.21
C TYR A 86 8.08 5.92 9.45
N VAL A 87 6.96 6.52 9.09
CA VAL A 87 6.94 7.78 8.34
C VAL A 87 7.58 8.90 9.17
N ALA A 88 7.28 8.96 10.46
CA ALA A 88 7.83 9.96 11.35
C ALA A 88 9.35 9.85 11.46
N ALA A 89 9.89 8.63 11.42
CA ALA A 89 11.33 8.40 11.51
C ALA A 89 12.07 8.81 10.22
N ASN A 90 11.38 8.89 9.10
CA ASN A 90 12.00 9.15 7.81
C ASN A 90 12.03 10.62 7.40
N LYS A 91 11.73 11.52 8.25
CA LYS A 91 11.86 12.98 8.09
C LYS A 91 11.32 13.64 6.82
N ASP A 92 10.95 12.86 5.80
CA ASP A 92 10.27 13.34 4.59
C ASP A 92 8.76 13.26 4.74
N LYS A 93 8.30 13.20 5.92
CA LYS A 93 6.99 12.76 6.37
C LYS A 93 5.86 13.76 6.22
N TRP A 94 6.17 14.98 5.93
CA TRP A 94 5.17 16.03 6.02
C TRP A 94 4.05 15.91 4.98
N ARG A 95 4.19 15.03 4.01
CA ARG A 95 3.15 14.70 3.05
C ARG A 95 2.75 13.24 3.20
N PHE A 96 1.70 12.99 3.94
CA PHE A 96 1.23 11.66 4.23
C PHE A 96 -0.25 11.54 3.89
N GLY A 97 -0.60 10.55 3.09
CA GLY A 97 -1.98 10.23 2.79
C GLY A 97 -2.27 8.79 3.19
N PHE A 98 -3.54 8.46 3.37
CA PHE A 98 -3.90 7.07 3.57
C PHE A 98 -5.25 6.77 2.93
N ILE A 99 -5.44 5.49 2.62
CA ILE A 99 -6.67 5.02 2.01
C ILE A 99 -7.00 3.65 2.61
N ARG A 100 -8.29 3.39 2.82
CA ARG A 100 -8.75 2.11 3.32
C ARG A 100 -9.24 1.27 2.15
N SER A 101 -8.76 0.04 2.06
CA SER A 101 -9.19 -0.88 1.02
C SER A 101 -10.49 -1.56 1.43
N ASP A 102 -11.47 -1.58 0.54
CA ASP A 102 -12.75 -2.25 0.74
C ASP A 102 -12.80 -3.63 0.08
N VAL A 103 -11.73 -4.04 -0.53
CA VAL A 103 -11.68 -5.30 -1.29
C VAL A 103 -11.71 -6.51 -0.38
#